data_82b546870fcf2a045430ab412ccbd49c
#
_entry.id   82b546870fcf2a045430ab412ccbd49c
#
_cell.length_a   1.000
_cell.length_b   1.000
_cell.length_c   1.000
_cell.angle_alpha   90.00
_cell.angle_beta   90.00
_cell.angle_gamma   90.00
#
_symmetry.space_group_name_H-M   'P 1'
#
loop_
_entity.id
_entity.type
_entity.pdbx_description
1 polymer ?
#
loop_
_entity_poly.entity_id
_entity_poly.type
_entity_poly.pdbx_seq_one_letter_code
_entity_poly.pdbx_strand_id
1 'polypeptide(L)'
;AGYIAKIGEYTTEKALDGIMLTSGLSRGKGNLTNLHKPYNSPLWFAFFDKESKDCIYLEPKSEVLKTYLDKEKIGRDAALRDFMKLKDKEIFAKIAKENIDVGRLLSKPEAWQEKMVAKVFGGNEFSIFTISNLWAIGLPNDFLKAAELHDHICPGLTSGYLIAKYVIKHFPTTNPRSEYTIIAIPPWCKDDALIQIFETNVGHKRLYVKHLTKEQMGQLPEYAKNVANIVIRWEKGAESGDGIVVAFDWDKLFEECELERAWLRDFATYRWWWVRLKMDIWMMDYLDRPEELVFTIKEFEVKSPAELEKLKSAGVNPLVELGIMPKP
;
A
#
# COMPACT_ATOMS: atom_id res chain seq x y z
N ALA A 1 7.02 3.19 11.65
CA ALA A 1 6.69 2.47 12.89
C ALA A 1 5.51 1.53 12.64
N GLY A 2 5.55 0.33 13.24
CA GLY A 2 4.39 -0.57 13.28
C GLY A 2 3.31 0.02 14.18
N TYR A 3 2.16 0.34 13.62
CA TYR A 3 1.05 1.02 14.28
C TYR A 3 -0.08 0.04 14.62
N ILE A 4 -0.84 0.31 15.69
CA ILE A 4 -1.88 -0.56 16.28
C ILE A 4 -1.29 -1.74 17.09
N ALA A 5 0.01 -1.96 17.10
CA ALA A 5 0.60 -2.91 18.04
C ALA A 5 0.18 -2.55 19.48
N LYS A 6 -0.16 -3.57 20.27
CA LYS A 6 -0.51 -3.40 21.68
C LYS A 6 0.57 -4.01 22.57
N ILE A 7 0.78 -3.39 23.72
CA ILE A 7 1.64 -3.90 24.79
C ILE A 7 0.75 -4.22 25.99
N GLY A 8 0.24 -5.44 26.03
CA GLY A 8 -0.84 -5.79 26.95
C GLY A 8 -2.10 -4.99 26.63
N GLU A 9 -2.60 -4.24 27.62
CA GLU A 9 -3.74 -3.32 27.46
C GLU A 9 -3.35 -1.94 26.93
N TYR A 10 -2.05 -1.62 26.82
CA TYR A 10 -1.58 -0.30 26.40
C TYR A 10 -1.54 -0.17 24.88
N THR A 11 -1.96 0.98 24.41
CA THR A 11 -1.81 1.41 23.02
C THR A 11 -0.45 2.05 22.80
N THR A 12 0.01 2.10 21.57
CA THR A 12 1.40 2.49 21.24
C THR A 12 1.53 3.81 20.48
N GLU A 13 0.42 4.51 20.22
CA GLU A 13 0.42 5.78 19.47
C GLU A 13 1.27 6.88 20.12
N LYS A 14 1.39 6.91 21.44
CA LYS A 14 2.27 7.87 22.15
C LYS A 14 3.74 7.74 21.82
N ALA A 15 4.16 6.60 21.28
CA ALA A 15 5.53 6.45 20.78
C ALA A 15 5.84 7.42 19.63
N LEU A 16 4.84 7.80 18.84
CA LEU A 16 4.99 8.79 17.78
C LEU A 16 5.35 10.17 18.35
N ASP A 17 4.71 10.57 19.46
CA ASP A 17 5.03 11.85 20.13
C ASP A 17 6.48 11.85 20.64
N GLY A 18 6.91 10.73 21.22
CA GLY A 18 8.29 10.55 21.66
C GLY A 18 9.31 10.68 20.50
N ILE A 19 9.01 10.04 19.36
CA ILE A 19 9.85 10.16 18.16
C ILE A 19 9.87 11.60 17.65
N MET A 20 8.72 12.26 17.54
CA MET A 20 8.62 13.66 17.09
C MET A 20 9.44 14.59 17.99
N LEU A 21 9.31 14.43 19.30
CA LEU A 21 9.99 15.29 20.29
C LEU A 21 11.50 15.13 20.27
N THR A 22 12.01 13.91 20.07
CA THR A 22 13.45 13.60 20.17
C THR A 22 14.18 13.72 18.82
N SER A 23 13.53 13.43 17.70
CA SER A 23 14.16 13.41 16.37
C SER A 23 13.85 14.63 15.51
N GLY A 24 12.81 15.40 15.84
CA GLY A 24 12.32 16.49 15.00
C GLY A 24 11.59 16.00 13.72
N LEU A 25 11.39 14.69 13.55
CA LEU A 25 10.54 14.12 12.51
C LEU A 25 9.09 14.44 12.80
N SER A 26 8.24 14.50 11.80
CA SER A 26 6.79 14.66 12.00
C SER A 26 5.96 14.15 10.84
N ARG A 27 4.71 13.80 11.11
CA ARG A 27 3.76 13.40 10.08
C ARG A 27 3.48 14.52 9.08
N GLY A 28 3.39 15.76 9.55
CA GLY A 28 3.16 16.93 8.69
C GLY A 28 4.30 17.21 7.71
N LYS A 29 5.55 16.83 8.06
CA LYS A 29 6.71 16.92 7.17
C LYS A 29 6.80 15.72 6.19
N GLY A 30 5.92 14.72 6.31
CA GLY A 30 5.97 13.50 5.50
C GLY A 30 7.20 12.61 5.75
N ASN A 31 7.90 12.77 6.88
CA ASN A 31 9.11 12.02 7.24
C ASN A 31 8.94 11.16 8.51
N LEU A 32 7.73 11.03 9.02
CA LEU A 32 7.33 10.09 10.05
C LEU A 32 6.06 9.37 9.61
N THR A 33 6.15 8.09 9.37
CA THR A 33 5.04 7.24 8.95
C THR A 33 4.69 6.21 10.01
N ASN A 34 3.42 5.85 10.10
CA ASN A 34 2.97 4.76 10.93
C ASN A 34 2.25 3.72 10.06
N LEU A 35 2.92 2.59 9.85
CA LEU A 35 2.40 1.52 9.01
C LEU A 35 1.31 0.74 9.73
N HIS A 36 0.22 0.49 9.04
CA HIS A 36 -0.88 -0.32 9.57
C HIS A 36 -0.43 -1.76 9.74
N LYS A 37 -0.54 -2.30 10.95
CA LYS A 37 -0.22 -3.68 11.26
C LYS A 37 -1.34 -4.30 12.10
N PRO A 38 -1.57 -5.62 12.01
CA PRO A 38 -2.51 -6.30 12.89
C PRO A 38 -2.18 -6.06 14.37
N TYR A 39 -3.21 -6.04 15.20
CA TYR A 39 -3.09 -5.74 16.65
C TYR A 39 -2.13 -6.68 17.41
N ASN A 40 -1.90 -7.87 16.89
CA ASN A 40 -1.01 -8.89 17.46
C ASN A 40 0.41 -8.85 16.89
N SER A 41 0.73 -7.89 16.03
CA SER A 41 2.08 -7.68 15.52
C SER A 41 2.99 -7.08 16.60
N PRO A 42 4.29 -7.40 16.62
CA PRO A 42 5.24 -6.70 17.46
C PRO A 42 5.29 -5.21 17.17
N LEU A 43 5.53 -4.39 18.19
CA LEU A 43 5.90 -2.98 17.99
C LEU A 43 7.31 -2.93 17.44
N TRP A 44 7.51 -2.13 16.40
CA TRP A 44 8.84 -1.90 15.83
C TRP A 44 8.99 -0.46 15.34
N PHE A 45 10.23 -0.03 15.21
CA PHE A 45 10.62 1.25 14.64
C PHE A 45 11.76 1.04 13.63
N ALA A 46 11.75 1.82 12.55
CA ALA A 46 12.85 1.88 11.60
C ALA A 46 13.19 3.35 11.36
N PHE A 47 14.47 3.67 11.42
CA PHE A 47 15.01 5.00 11.16
C PHE A 47 15.94 4.90 9.96
N PHE A 48 15.58 5.59 8.90
CA PHE A 48 16.32 5.60 7.64
C PHE A 48 16.94 6.96 7.40
N ASP A 49 18.24 6.97 7.14
CA ASP A 49 18.96 8.17 6.73
C ASP A 49 19.01 8.28 5.22
N LYS A 50 18.44 9.38 4.68
CA LYS A 50 18.30 9.60 3.24
C LYS A 50 19.65 9.75 2.52
N GLU A 51 20.69 10.24 3.19
CA GLU A 51 21.99 10.48 2.58
C GLU A 51 22.87 9.22 2.60
N SER A 52 23.07 8.64 3.77
CA SER A 52 23.90 7.43 3.94
C SER A 52 23.20 6.13 3.45
N LYS A 53 21.84 6.14 3.34
CA LYS A 53 21.02 4.96 3.09
C LYS A 53 21.08 3.90 4.18
N ASP A 54 21.59 4.26 5.36
CA ASP A 54 21.57 3.39 6.52
C ASP A 54 20.18 3.35 7.14
N CYS A 55 19.76 2.17 7.52
CA CYS A 55 18.51 1.93 8.24
C CYS A 55 18.80 1.23 9.56
N ILE A 56 18.29 1.79 10.67
CA ILE A 56 18.32 1.18 11.99
C ILE A 56 16.91 0.65 12.30
N TYR A 57 16.82 -0.63 12.59
CA TYR A 57 15.60 -1.31 13.00
C TYR A 57 15.64 -1.65 14.48
N LEU A 58 14.56 -1.36 15.19
CA LEU A 58 14.40 -1.59 16.62
C LEU A 58 13.07 -2.29 16.88
N GLU A 59 13.10 -3.44 17.56
CA GLU A 59 11.92 -4.16 18.01
C GLU A 59 11.97 -4.30 19.53
N PRO A 60 11.19 -3.52 20.28
CA PRO A 60 11.17 -3.62 21.74
C PRO A 60 10.55 -4.93 22.24
N LYS A 61 11.01 -5.39 23.41
CA LYS A 61 10.39 -6.49 24.14
C LYS A 61 9.09 -6.01 24.79
N SER A 62 7.96 -6.53 24.35
CA SER A 62 6.64 -6.13 24.87
C SER A 62 6.50 -6.33 26.36
N GLU A 63 7.06 -7.40 26.92
CA GLU A 63 7.01 -7.71 28.36
C GLU A 63 7.82 -6.71 29.20
N VAL A 64 8.95 -6.21 28.68
CA VAL A 64 9.75 -5.18 29.37
C VAL A 64 8.98 -3.86 29.36
N LEU A 65 8.51 -3.43 28.17
CA LEU A 65 7.73 -2.20 28.08
C LEU A 65 6.49 -2.26 28.98
N LYS A 66 5.74 -3.38 28.97
CA LYS A 66 4.59 -3.55 29.85
C LYS A 66 4.96 -3.38 31.32
N THR A 67 6.06 -3.99 31.77
CA THR A 67 6.51 -3.87 33.15
C THR A 67 6.73 -2.42 33.57
N TYR A 68 7.33 -1.60 32.71
CA TYR A 68 7.60 -0.20 33.03
C TYR A 68 6.37 0.70 32.86
N LEU A 69 5.47 0.39 31.93
CA LEU A 69 4.17 1.06 31.83
C LEU A 69 3.30 0.78 33.06
N ASP A 70 3.33 -0.44 33.61
CA ASP A 70 2.65 -0.75 34.89
C ASP A 70 3.25 -0.01 36.06
N LYS A 71 4.59 0.10 36.13
CA LYS A 71 5.29 0.90 37.17
C LYS A 71 4.98 2.39 37.05
N GLU A 72 4.80 2.93 35.85
CA GLU A 72 4.47 4.33 35.64
C GLU A 72 3.15 4.72 36.35
N LYS A 73 2.17 3.83 36.39
CA LYS A 73 0.90 4.06 37.12
C LYS A 73 1.08 4.27 38.61
N ILE A 74 2.17 3.75 39.17
CA ILE A 74 2.46 3.85 40.63
C ILE A 74 3.40 5.03 40.89
N GLY A 75 4.36 5.30 40.02
CA GLY A 75 5.32 6.40 40.19
C GLY A 75 6.16 6.63 38.92
N ARG A 76 5.71 7.58 38.09
CA ARG A 76 6.28 7.88 36.77
C ARG A 76 7.79 8.15 36.79
N ASP A 77 8.24 9.05 37.65
CA ASP A 77 9.64 9.47 37.68
C ASP A 77 10.59 8.36 38.11
N ALA A 78 10.13 7.49 39.03
CA ALA A 78 10.89 6.34 39.46
C ALA A 78 10.97 5.28 38.33
N ALA A 79 9.84 4.99 37.68
CA ALA A 79 9.78 4.07 36.58
C ALA A 79 10.69 4.51 35.41
N LEU A 80 10.64 5.80 35.06
CA LEU A 80 11.47 6.37 34.00
C LEU A 80 12.97 6.29 34.34
N ARG A 81 13.37 6.68 35.58
CA ARG A 81 14.77 6.57 36.02
C ARG A 81 15.28 5.13 35.96
N ASP A 82 14.46 4.16 36.31
CA ASP A 82 14.86 2.77 36.28
C ASP A 82 14.89 2.22 34.86
N PHE A 83 13.94 2.60 34.01
CA PHE A 83 13.95 2.25 32.59
C PHE A 83 15.23 2.75 31.89
N MET A 84 15.63 4.00 32.17
CA MET A 84 16.82 4.61 31.58
C MET A 84 18.16 3.97 32.00
N LYS A 85 18.16 3.08 33.01
CA LYS A 85 19.34 2.29 33.41
C LYS A 85 19.48 0.99 32.62
N LEU A 86 18.44 0.58 31.92
CA LEU A 86 18.44 -0.65 31.13
C LEU A 86 19.41 -0.52 29.95
N LYS A 87 20.06 -1.60 29.60
CA LYS A 87 20.89 -1.71 28.40
C LYS A 87 19.99 -2.05 27.20
N ASP A 88 20.42 -1.67 26.02
CA ASP A 88 19.69 -1.93 24.77
C ASP A 88 19.23 -3.39 24.64
N LYS A 89 20.09 -4.36 24.92
CA LYS A 89 19.77 -5.78 24.91
C LYS A 89 18.68 -6.23 25.90
N GLU A 90 18.45 -5.43 26.93
CA GLU A 90 17.37 -5.66 27.91
C GLU A 90 16.06 -5.11 27.39
N ILE A 91 16.08 -3.98 26.66
CA ILE A 91 14.92 -3.29 26.12
C ILE A 91 14.44 -3.95 24.80
N PHE A 92 15.39 -4.24 23.91
CA PHE A 92 15.07 -4.68 22.55
C PHE A 92 15.20 -6.20 22.35
N ALA A 93 14.22 -6.78 21.68
CA ALA A 93 14.28 -8.16 21.19
C ALA A 93 15.16 -8.23 19.94
N LYS A 94 15.15 -7.18 19.12
CA LYS A 94 15.96 -7.09 17.90
C LYS A 94 16.47 -5.66 17.70
N ILE A 95 17.74 -5.55 17.34
CA ILE A 95 18.40 -4.34 16.84
C ILE A 95 19.16 -4.75 15.59
N ALA A 96 18.96 -4.07 14.49
CA ALA A 96 19.73 -4.27 13.27
C ALA A 96 20.07 -2.92 12.65
N LYS A 97 21.27 -2.82 12.09
CA LYS A 97 21.72 -1.68 11.28
C LYS A 97 22.19 -2.21 9.93
N GLU A 98 21.56 -1.78 8.86
CA GLU A 98 21.86 -2.22 7.50
C GLU A 98 21.82 -1.04 6.53
N ASN A 99 22.67 -1.09 5.52
CA ASN A 99 22.57 -0.20 4.38
C ASN A 99 21.57 -0.76 3.37
N ILE A 100 20.53 0.02 3.05
CA ILE A 100 19.43 -0.39 2.15
C ILE A 100 19.38 0.49 0.89
N ASP A 101 20.53 0.97 0.42
CA ASP A 101 20.63 1.72 -0.83
C ASP A 101 19.99 0.97 -1.99
N VAL A 102 19.07 1.63 -2.71
CA VAL A 102 18.30 0.99 -3.80
C VAL A 102 19.20 0.52 -4.93
N GLY A 103 20.28 1.25 -5.24
CA GLY A 103 21.23 0.83 -6.28
C GLY A 103 21.94 -0.47 -5.89
N ARG A 104 22.29 -0.64 -4.63
CA ARG A 104 22.87 -1.89 -4.12
C ARG A 104 21.84 -3.03 -4.07
N LEU A 105 20.63 -2.74 -3.62
CA LEU A 105 19.54 -3.72 -3.59
C LEU A 105 19.22 -4.26 -4.98
N LEU A 106 19.23 -3.40 -5.99
CA LEU A 106 18.95 -3.80 -7.36
C LEU A 106 20.13 -4.45 -8.07
N SER A 107 21.38 -4.03 -7.80
CA SER A 107 22.58 -4.55 -8.48
C SER A 107 23.17 -5.80 -7.84
N LYS A 108 22.93 -6.04 -6.56
CA LYS A 108 23.47 -7.18 -5.79
C LYS A 108 22.41 -7.77 -4.84
N PRO A 109 21.26 -8.19 -5.37
CA PRO A 109 20.13 -8.65 -4.54
C PRO A 109 20.44 -9.93 -3.74
N GLU A 110 21.38 -10.76 -4.24
CA GLU A 110 21.79 -12.00 -3.58
C GLU A 110 22.37 -11.75 -2.17
N ALA A 111 23.02 -10.60 -1.97
CA ALA A 111 23.57 -10.22 -0.67
C ALA A 111 22.51 -10.09 0.44
N TRP A 112 21.23 -9.96 0.03
CA TRP A 112 20.10 -9.88 0.95
C TRP A 112 19.34 -11.19 1.13
N GLN A 113 19.67 -12.25 0.38
CA GLN A 113 18.94 -13.53 0.45
C GLN A 113 18.95 -14.10 1.88
N GLU A 114 20.13 -14.22 2.48
CA GLU A 114 20.25 -14.76 3.85
C GLU A 114 19.62 -13.81 4.89
N LYS A 115 19.77 -12.51 4.72
CA LYS A 115 19.19 -11.49 5.63
C LYS A 115 17.67 -11.50 5.62
N MET A 116 17.05 -11.68 4.43
CA MET A 116 15.61 -11.83 4.29
C MET A 116 15.10 -13.11 5.00
N VAL A 117 15.80 -14.23 4.82
CA VAL A 117 15.47 -15.49 5.51
C VAL A 117 15.62 -15.36 7.03
N ALA A 118 16.69 -14.68 7.48
CA ALA A 118 16.94 -14.42 8.90
C ALA A 118 16.01 -13.37 9.51
N LYS A 119 15.21 -12.70 8.69
CA LYS A 119 14.30 -11.63 9.09
C LYS A 119 15.03 -10.57 9.94
N VAL A 120 16.09 -9.99 9.38
CA VAL A 120 16.92 -9.00 10.10
C VAL A 120 16.13 -7.78 10.57
N PHE A 121 15.06 -7.41 9.85
CA PHE A 121 14.09 -6.38 10.21
C PHE A 121 12.74 -6.98 10.68
N GLY A 122 12.76 -8.13 11.34
CA GLY A 122 11.58 -8.74 11.93
C GLY A 122 10.51 -9.21 10.93
N GLY A 123 10.85 -9.38 9.65
CA GLY A 123 9.91 -9.70 8.57
C GLY A 123 9.33 -8.46 7.89
N ASN A 124 9.81 -7.25 8.22
CA ASN A 124 9.38 -5.99 7.63
C ASN A 124 10.35 -5.46 6.55
N GLU A 125 11.29 -6.30 6.09
CA GLU A 125 12.34 -5.91 5.15
C GLU A 125 11.76 -5.27 3.89
N PHE A 126 10.76 -5.90 3.28
CA PHE A 126 10.15 -5.42 2.05
C PHE A 126 9.43 -4.07 2.25
N SER A 127 8.66 -3.92 3.33
CA SER A 127 8.02 -2.65 3.69
C SER A 127 9.05 -1.53 3.87
N ILE A 128 10.15 -1.83 4.58
CA ILE A 128 11.21 -0.87 4.85
C ILE A 128 11.95 -0.50 3.56
N PHE A 129 12.30 -1.48 2.70
CA PHE A 129 12.98 -1.20 1.44
C PHE A 129 12.16 -0.30 0.53
N THR A 130 10.90 -0.66 0.32
CA THR A 130 10.06 0.03 -0.65
C THR A 130 9.70 1.42 -0.18
N ILE A 131 9.21 1.57 1.05
CA ILE A 131 8.80 2.88 1.57
C ILE A 131 10.01 3.82 1.70
N SER A 132 11.13 3.36 2.29
CA SER A 132 12.29 4.22 2.52
C SER A 132 12.92 4.70 1.22
N ASN A 133 13.10 3.81 0.24
CA ASN A 133 13.74 4.16 -1.02
C ASN A 133 12.85 5.02 -1.91
N LEU A 134 11.55 4.70 -2.03
CA LEU A 134 10.65 5.53 -2.82
C LEU A 134 10.46 6.91 -2.18
N TRP A 135 10.35 6.97 -0.84
CA TRP A 135 10.34 8.24 -0.13
C TRP A 135 11.60 9.07 -0.41
N ALA A 136 12.78 8.43 -0.43
CA ALA A 136 14.05 9.10 -0.69
C ALA A 136 14.14 9.73 -2.08
N ILE A 137 13.45 9.17 -3.08
CA ILE A 137 13.41 9.71 -4.45
C ILE A 137 12.20 10.61 -4.74
N GLY A 138 11.39 10.94 -3.73
CA GLY A 138 10.34 11.94 -3.86
C GLY A 138 8.92 11.40 -3.92
N LEU A 139 8.63 10.31 -3.20
CA LEU A 139 7.26 9.77 -3.09
C LEU A 139 6.26 10.85 -2.65
N PRO A 140 5.14 11.07 -3.37
CA PRO A 140 4.10 12.00 -2.97
C PRO A 140 3.47 11.63 -1.62
N ASN A 141 3.07 12.62 -0.83
CA ASN A 141 2.54 12.37 0.52
C ASN A 141 1.22 11.61 0.53
N ASP A 142 0.35 11.82 -0.43
CA ASP A 142 -0.90 11.07 -0.60
C ASP A 142 -0.65 9.61 -0.98
N PHE A 143 0.38 9.34 -1.78
CA PHE A 143 0.84 7.97 -2.04
C PHE A 143 1.42 7.32 -0.77
N LEU A 144 2.21 8.08 0.01
CA LEU A 144 2.72 7.59 1.29
C LEU A 144 1.59 7.19 2.25
N LYS A 145 0.45 7.91 2.22
CA LYS A 145 -0.74 7.55 2.99
C LYS A 145 -1.37 6.22 2.54
N ALA A 146 -1.41 5.96 1.23
CA ALA A 146 -1.83 4.67 0.72
C ALA A 146 -0.89 3.54 1.17
N ALA A 147 0.42 3.79 1.18
CA ALA A 147 1.42 2.84 1.68
C ALA A 147 1.31 2.61 3.21
N GLU A 148 0.91 3.60 3.99
CA GLU A 148 0.61 3.42 5.42
C GLU A 148 -0.53 2.43 5.64
N LEU A 149 -1.60 2.52 4.84
CA LEU A 149 -2.75 1.60 4.89
C LEU A 149 -2.36 0.19 4.44
N HIS A 150 -1.62 0.09 3.35
CA HIS A 150 -1.23 -1.18 2.70
C HIS A 150 -0.01 -1.86 3.34
N ASP A 151 0.67 -1.19 4.26
CA ASP A 151 1.88 -1.56 5.01
C ASP A 151 3.21 -1.60 4.21
N HIS A 152 3.16 -1.55 2.89
CA HIS A 152 4.33 -1.50 2.01
C HIS A 152 3.98 -0.86 0.65
N ILE A 153 4.99 -0.65 -0.19
CA ILE A 153 4.76 -0.29 -1.59
C ILE A 153 5.10 -1.52 -2.44
N CYS A 154 4.21 -1.83 -3.38
CA CYS A 154 4.40 -2.88 -4.35
C CYS A 154 3.78 -2.46 -5.70
N PRO A 155 4.11 -3.11 -6.82
CA PRO A 155 3.58 -2.72 -8.12
C PRO A 155 2.05 -2.68 -8.17
N GLY A 156 1.38 -3.51 -7.35
CA GLY A 156 -0.07 -3.43 -7.22
C GLY A 156 -0.53 -2.12 -6.59
N LEU A 157 0.07 -1.67 -5.49
CA LEU A 157 -0.28 -0.39 -4.87
C LEU A 157 0.08 0.79 -5.78
N THR A 158 1.26 0.76 -6.40
CA THR A 158 1.72 1.81 -7.32
C THR A 158 0.80 1.93 -8.53
N SER A 159 0.37 0.79 -9.12
CA SER A 159 -0.62 0.80 -10.21
C SER A 159 -1.95 1.42 -9.78
N GLY A 160 -2.39 1.17 -8.54
CA GLY A 160 -3.59 1.79 -7.97
C GLY A 160 -3.47 3.30 -7.83
N TYR A 161 -2.30 3.78 -7.41
CA TYR A 161 -2.02 5.21 -7.36
C TYR A 161 -2.02 5.85 -8.75
N LEU A 162 -1.40 5.20 -9.75
CA LEU A 162 -1.43 5.65 -11.15
C LEU A 162 -2.87 5.65 -11.72
N ILE A 163 -3.69 4.63 -11.40
CA ILE A 163 -5.11 4.61 -11.75
C ILE A 163 -5.84 5.80 -11.12
N ALA A 164 -5.59 6.10 -9.84
CA ALA A 164 -6.18 7.26 -9.19
C ALA A 164 -5.79 8.59 -9.88
N LYS A 165 -4.51 8.75 -10.21
CA LYS A 165 -4.01 9.94 -10.95
C LYS A 165 -4.66 10.04 -12.33
N TYR A 166 -4.79 8.93 -13.04
CA TYR A 166 -5.46 8.87 -14.32
C TYR A 166 -6.93 9.29 -14.22
N VAL A 167 -7.66 8.76 -13.23
CA VAL A 167 -9.07 9.10 -12.99
C VAL A 167 -9.23 10.58 -12.65
N ILE A 168 -8.37 11.13 -11.79
CA ILE A 168 -8.41 12.57 -11.46
C ILE A 168 -8.19 13.43 -12.71
N LYS A 169 -7.31 13.02 -13.61
CA LYS A 169 -6.96 13.80 -14.83
C LYS A 169 -8.00 13.66 -15.94
N HIS A 170 -8.52 12.45 -16.19
CA HIS A 170 -9.33 12.14 -17.36
C HIS A 170 -10.82 11.91 -17.06
N PHE A 171 -11.17 11.65 -15.81
CA PHE A 171 -12.55 11.43 -15.37
C PHE A 171 -12.85 12.13 -14.04
N PRO A 172 -12.56 13.43 -13.88
CA PRO A 172 -12.70 14.14 -12.62
C PRO A 172 -14.15 14.22 -12.16
N THR A 173 -14.35 14.39 -10.85
CA THR A 173 -15.67 14.74 -10.30
C THR A 173 -16.08 16.15 -10.79
N THR A 174 -17.35 16.31 -11.12
CA THR A 174 -17.87 17.54 -11.73
C THR A 174 -18.28 18.61 -10.71
N ASN A 175 -18.54 18.18 -9.48
CA ASN A 175 -18.94 19.07 -8.38
C ASN A 175 -18.68 18.38 -7.02
N PRO A 176 -18.76 19.14 -5.88
CA PRO A 176 -18.50 18.59 -4.54
C PRO A 176 -19.47 17.49 -4.06
N ARG A 177 -20.60 17.30 -4.73
CA ARG A 177 -21.55 16.22 -4.40
C ARG A 177 -21.33 14.97 -5.23
N SER A 178 -20.43 15.03 -6.21
CA SER A 178 -20.05 13.88 -7.03
C SER A 178 -19.10 12.98 -6.25
N GLU A 179 -19.38 11.68 -6.28
CA GLU A 179 -18.61 10.66 -5.58
C GLU A 179 -18.25 9.54 -6.55
N TYR A 180 -17.12 8.88 -6.27
CA TYR A 180 -16.76 7.66 -6.99
C TYR A 180 -17.27 6.43 -6.28
N THR A 181 -17.79 5.48 -7.06
CA THR A 181 -17.95 4.07 -6.67
C THR A 181 -16.98 3.24 -7.47
N ILE A 182 -16.20 2.41 -6.81
CA ILE A 182 -15.22 1.53 -7.41
C ILE A 182 -15.72 0.09 -7.38
N ILE A 183 -15.66 -0.60 -8.52
CA ILE A 183 -15.79 -2.04 -8.56
C ILE A 183 -14.42 -2.62 -8.90
N ALA A 184 -13.78 -3.23 -7.91
CA ALA A 184 -12.50 -3.91 -8.05
C ALA A 184 -12.69 -5.23 -8.79
N ILE A 185 -12.08 -5.36 -9.97
CA ILE A 185 -12.26 -6.53 -10.84
C ILE A 185 -11.02 -6.78 -11.73
N PRO A 186 -10.13 -7.73 -11.38
CA PRO A 186 -10.10 -8.45 -10.10
C PRO A 186 -9.60 -7.56 -8.95
N PRO A 187 -9.93 -7.89 -7.67
CA PRO A 187 -9.40 -7.17 -6.52
C PRO A 187 -7.91 -7.46 -6.33
N TRP A 188 -7.16 -6.42 -5.95
CA TRP A 188 -5.73 -6.53 -5.64
C TRP A 188 -5.24 -5.32 -4.84
N CYS A 189 -3.94 -5.26 -4.53
CA CYS A 189 -3.29 -4.16 -3.78
C CYS A 189 -3.64 -2.75 -4.30
N LYS A 190 -3.91 -2.59 -5.59
CA LYS A 190 -4.31 -1.32 -6.23
C LYS A 190 -5.53 -0.67 -5.59
N ASP A 191 -6.41 -1.50 -5.03
CA ASP A 191 -7.68 -1.00 -4.48
C ASP A 191 -7.47 -0.23 -3.18
N ASP A 192 -6.40 -0.53 -2.41
CA ASP A 192 -6.05 0.22 -1.20
C ASP A 192 -5.62 1.66 -1.51
N ALA A 193 -4.96 1.90 -2.64
CA ALA A 193 -4.67 3.26 -3.10
C ALA A 193 -5.96 4.02 -3.44
N LEU A 194 -6.93 3.37 -4.10
CA LEU A 194 -8.22 3.96 -4.43
C LEU A 194 -9.07 4.23 -3.18
N ILE A 195 -9.03 3.33 -2.19
CA ILE A 195 -9.65 3.56 -0.88
C ILE A 195 -9.09 4.84 -0.25
N GLN A 196 -7.77 4.98 -0.22
CA GLN A 196 -7.11 6.10 0.45
C GLN A 196 -7.35 7.44 -0.26
N ILE A 197 -7.32 7.46 -1.59
CA ILE A 197 -7.40 8.71 -2.36
C ILE A 197 -8.83 9.17 -2.59
N PHE A 198 -9.76 8.23 -2.85
CA PHE A 198 -11.15 8.53 -3.17
C PHE A 198 -12.13 8.27 -2.03
N GLU A 199 -11.64 7.78 -0.89
CA GLU A 199 -12.49 7.37 0.25
C GLU A 199 -13.53 6.30 -0.15
N THR A 200 -13.17 5.46 -1.12
CA THR A 200 -14.03 4.39 -1.66
C THR A 200 -13.90 3.11 -0.85
N ASN A 201 -14.36 3.12 0.37
CA ASN A 201 -14.32 1.95 1.25
C ASN A 201 -15.68 1.24 1.36
N VAL A 202 -15.67 0.02 1.93
CA VAL A 202 -16.87 -0.82 2.12
C VAL A 202 -17.87 -0.13 3.06
N GLY A 203 -17.40 0.54 4.11
CA GLY A 203 -18.26 1.23 5.07
C GLY A 203 -19.08 2.37 4.45
N HIS A 204 -18.52 3.07 3.48
CA HIS A 204 -19.20 4.10 2.70
C HIS A 204 -20.03 3.54 1.55
N LYS A 205 -20.06 2.21 1.34
CA LYS A 205 -20.77 1.55 0.24
C LYS A 205 -20.29 2.04 -1.14
N ARG A 206 -18.98 2.31 -1.26
CA ARG A 206 -18.35 2.82 -2.48
C ARG A 206 -17.28 1.90 -3.05
N LEU A 207 -16.98 0.78 -2.38
CA LEU A 207 -16.10 -0.27 -2.88
C LEU A 207 -16.86 -1.59 -2.96
N TYR A 208 -16.84 -2.19 -4.14
CA TYR A 208 -17.41 -3.50 -4.43
C TYR A 208 -16.33 -4.40 -5.04
N VAL A 209 -16.26 -5.63 -4.57
CA VAL A 209 -15.23 -6.59 -4.98
C VAL A 209 -15.86 -7.67 -5.83
N LYS A 210 -15.31 -7.90 -7.01
CA LYS A 210 -15.73 -8.93 -7.96
C LYS A 210 -14.56 -9.83 -8.32
N HIS A 211 -14.66 -11.09 -7.95
CA HIS A 211 -13.70 -12.11 -8.36
C HIS A 211 -14.12 -12.72 -9.70
N LEU A 212 -13.16 -12.85 -10.59
CA LEU A 212 -13.29 -13.64 -11.82
C LEU A 212 -12.64 -15.01 -11.62
N THR A 213 -13.32 -16.06 -12.04
CA THR A 213 -12.71 -17.40 -12.11
C THR A 213 -11.62 -17.42 -13.19
N LYS A 214 -10.77 -18.45 -13.18
CA LYS A 214 -9.75 -18.61 -14.25
C LYS A 214 -10.40 -18.72 -15.63
N GLU A 215 -11.53 -19.42 -15.71
CA GLU A 215 -12.29 -19.54 -16.95
C GLU A 215 -12.82 -18.19 -17.41
N GLN A 216 -13.39 -17.39 -16.51
CA GLN A 216 -13.87 -16.05 -16.82
C GLN A 216 -12.72 -15.12 -17.23
N MET A 217 -11.56 -15.20 -16.55
CA MET A 217 -10.39 -14.46 -16.98
C MET A 217 -9.90 -14.86 -18.38
N GLY A 218 -9.98 -16.15 -18.73
CA GLY A 218 -9.65 -16.66 -20.06
C GLY A 218 -10.65 -16.23 -21.16
N GLN A 219 -11.84 -15.77 -20.80
CA GLN A 219 -12.87 -15.26 -21.73
C GLN A 219 -12.75 -13.75 -21.98
N LEU A 220 -11.86 -13.05 -21.26
CA LEU A 220 -11.61 -11.63 -21.52
C LEU A 220 -11.03 -11.44 -22.92
N PRO A 221 -11.56 -10.52 -23.72
CA PRO A 221 -10.95 -10.18 -25.00
C PRO A 221 -9.56 -9.54 -24.75
N GLU A 222 -8.70 -9.62 -25.74
CA GLU A 222 -7.29 -9.14 -25.63
C GLU A 222 -7.20 -7.70 -25.10
N TYR A 223 -8.05 -6.80 -25.59
CA TYR A 223 -8.09 -5.40 -25.15
C TYR A 223 -8.48 -5.20 -23.68
N ALA A 224 -9.09 -6.20 -23.03
CA ALA A 224 -9.57 -6.13 -21.65
C ALA A 224 -8.83 -7.10 -20.70
N LYS A 225 -7.82 -7.83 -21.18
CA LYS A 225 -7.07 -8.82 -20.35
C LYS A 225 -6.42 -8.21 -19.11
N ASN A 226 -6.09 -6.92 -19.18
CA ASN A 226 -5.47 -6.16 -18.10
C ASN A 226 -6.48 -5.25 -17.38
N VAL A 227 -7.79 -5.56 -17.44
CA VAL A 227 -8.84 -4.83 -16.71
C VAL A 227 -8.47 -4.72 -15.22
N ALA A 228 -8.67 -3.55 -14.64
CA ALA A 228 -8.30 -3.27 -13.26
C ALA A 228 -9.51 -2.88 -12.40
N ASN A 229 -10.28 -1.87 -12.82
CA ASN A 229 -11.40 -1.35 -12.07
C ASN A 229 -12.50 -0.83 -13.00
N ILE A 230 -13.73 -0.84 -12.49
CA ILE A 230 -14.80 -0.03 -13.01
C ILE A 230 -14.96 1.15 -12.05
N VAL A 231 -14.87 2.37 -12.57
CA VAL A 231 -15.00 3.62 -11.82
C VAL A 231 -16.31 4.27 -12.24
N ILE A 232 -17.23 4.45 -11.31
CA ILE A 232 -18.50 5.10 -11.55
C ILE A 232 -18.54 6.42 -10.82
N ARG A 233 -18.80 7.50 -11.51
CA ARG A 233 -19.01 8.83 -10.96
C ARG A 233 -20.51 9.07 -10.81
N TRP A 234 -20.93 9.39 -9.59
CA TRP A 234 -22.34 9.57 -9.26
C TRP A 234 -22.54 10.80 -8.40
N GLU A 235 -23.48 11.67 -8.76
CA GLU A 235 -23.87 12.77 -7.91
C GLU A 235 -24.98 12.34 -6.96
N LYS A 236 -24.86 12.70 -5.68
CA LYS A 236 -25.85 12.36 -4.67
C LYS A 236 -27.21 12.95 -5.01
N GLY A 237 -28.20 12.10 -5.18
CA GLY A 237 -29.57 12.46 -5.55
C GLY A 237 -29.81 12.55 -7.07
N ALA A 238 -28.82 12.24 -7.91
CA ALA A 238 -29.00 12.14 -9.35
C ALA A 238 -29.72 10.85 -9.76
N GLU A 239 -30.41 10.91 -10.93
CA GLU A 239 -31.09 9.77 -11.52
C GLU A 239 -30.18 8.97 -12.46
N SER A 240 -29.04 9.52 -12.87
CA SER A 240 -28.07 8.88 -13.74
C SER A 240 -26.64 9.28 -13.36
N GLY A 241 -25.65 8.56 -13.88
CA GLY A 241 -24.24 8.82 -13.70
C GLY A 241 -23.40 8.28 -14.85
N ASP A 242 -22.11 8.49 -14.78
CA ASP A 242 -21.15 8.04 -15.79
C ASP A 242 -20.17 7.03 -15.21
N GLY A 243 -19.64 6.17 -16.07
CA GLY A 243 -18.63 5.21 -15.67
C GLY A 243 -17.56 4.99 -16.72
N ILE A 244 -16.39 4.60 -16.25
CA ILE A 244 -15.30 4.12 -17.10
C ILE A 244 -14.79 2.76 -16.59
N VAL A 245 -14.37 1.92 -17.52
CA VAL A 245 -13.65 0.68 -17.22
C VAL A 245 -12.18 0.94 -17.54
N VAL A 246 -11.31 0.82 -16.55
CA VAL A 246 -9.89 1.10 -16.70
C VAL A 246 -9.05 -0.17 -16.66
N ALA A 247 -7.96 -0.15 -17.39
CA ALA A 247 -6.92 -1.18 -17.40
C ALA A 247 -5.56 -0.57 -17.07
N PHE A 248 -4.64 -1.44 -16.64
CA PHE A 248 -3.25 -1.10 -16.41
C PHE A 248 -2.35 -1.94 -17.33
N ASP A 249 -1.45 -1.31 -18.04
CA ASP A 249 -0.56 -1.97 -19.01
C ASP A 249 0.60 -2.70 -18.32
N TRP A 250 0.30 -3.91 -17.85
CA TRP A 250 1.30 -4.79 -17.25
C TRP A 250 2.33 -5.30 -18.27
N ASP A 251 1.94 -5.43 -19.55
CA ASP A 251 2.85 -5.95 -20.58
C ASP A 251 3.97 -4.95 -20.82
N LYS A 252 3.63 -3.68 -21.02
CA LYS A 252 4.61 -2.59 -21.14
C LYS A 252 5.55 -2.54 -19.92
N LEU A 253 5.00 -2.61 -18.71
CA LEU A 253 5.80 -2.57 -17.49
C LEU A 253 6.82 -3.73 -17.42
N PHE A 254 6.42 -4.95 -17.75
CA PHE A 254 7.32 -6.09 -17.74
C PHE A 254 8.38 -6.00 -18.82
N GLU A 255 8.01 -5.54 -20.02
CA GLU A 255 8.91 -5.38 -21.16
C GLU A 255 9.98 -4.32 -20.89
N GLU A 256 9.57 -3.11 -20.49
CA GLU A 256 10.50 -2.00 -20.24
C GLU A 256 11.37 -2.21 -19.00
N CYS A 257 10.88 -2.94 -18.00
CA CYS A 257 11.70 -3.36 -16.87
C CYS A 257 12.59 -4.57 -17.16
N GLU A 258 12.46 -5.21 -18.32
CA GLU A 258 13.17 -6.46 -18.69
C GLU A 258 12.99 -7.56 -17.63
N LEU A 259 11.73 -7.84 -17.25
CA LEU A 259 11.38 -8.74 -16.18
C LEU A 259 10.51 -9.89 -16.65
N GLU A 260 10.69 -11.05 -16.04
CA GLU A 260 9.83 -12.21 -16.26
C GLU A 260 8.70 -12.27 -15.23
N ARG A 261 7.45 -12.46 -15.66
CA ARG A 261 6.27 -12.56 -14.77
C ARG A 261 6.40 -13.67 -13.73
N ALA A 262 7.10 -14.76 -14.05
CA ALA A 262 7.32 -15.87 -13.13
C ALA A 262 8.11 -15.45 -11.89
N TRP A 263 9.01 -14.47 -11.99
CA TRP A 263 9.83 -14.00 -10.87
C TRP A 263 9.02 -13.37 -9.73
N LEU A 264 7.84 -12.83 -10.02
CA LEU A 264 6.92 -12.32 -8.98
C LEU A 264 6.50 -13.38 -7.95
N ARG A 265 6.53 -14.65 -8.33
CA ARG A 265 6.11 -15.78 -7.48
C ARG A 265 7.29 -16.65 -7.04
N ASP A 266 8.50 -16.24 -7.33
CA ASP A 266 9.72 -16.95 -6.89
C ASP A 266 10.08 -16.57 -5.46
N PHE A 267 9.24 -16.98 -4.51
CA PHE A 267 9.44 -16.74 -3.08
C PHE A 267 10.61 -17.54 -2.47
N ALA A 268 11.20 -18.48 -3.21
CA ALA A 268 12.36 -19.23 -2.79
C ALA A 268 13.66 -18.44 -2.92
N THR A 269 13.69 -17.41 -3.76
CA THR A 269 14.86 -16.57 -4.01
C THR A 269 14.57 -15.10 -3.75
N TYR A 270 15.60 -14.25 -3.93
CA TYR A 270 15.44 -12.80 -3.82
C TYR A 270 14.50 -12.20 -4.89
N ARG A 271 14.22 -12.90 -5.98
CA ARG A 271 13.50 -12.36 -7.15
C ARG A 271 12.14 -11.77 -6.81
N TRP A 272 11.37 -12.38 -5.92
CA TRP A 272 10.04 -11.91 -5.57
C TRP A 272 9.99 -10.47 -5.06
N TRP A 273 10.94 -10.05 -4.20
CA TRP A 273 11.00 -8.68 -3.69
C TRP A 273 11.77 -7.74 -4.61
N TRP A 274 12.82 -8.26 -5.25
CA TRP A 274 13.66 -7.51 -6.17
C TRP A 274 12.89 -7.02 -7.39
N VAL A 275 12.09 -7.89 -8.04
CA VAL A 275 11.20 -7.56 -9.16
C VAL A 275 10.24 -6.45 -8.77
N ARG A 276 9.60 -6.58 -7.62
CA ARG A 276 8.64 -5.58 -7.13
C ARG A 276 9.30 -4.23 -6.91
N LEU A 277 10.44 -4.20 -6.21
CA LEU A 277 11.18 -2.95 -5.98
C LEU A 277 11.62 -2.29 -7.30
N LYS A 278 12.13 -3.08 -8.27
CA LYS A 278 12.53 -2.56 -9.58
C LYS A 278 11.35 -1.94 -10.34
N MET A 279 10.20 -2.62 -10.36
CA MET A 279 8.97 -2.10 -10.98
C MET A 279 8.49 -0.82 -10.30
N ASP A 280 8.47 -0.78 -8.97
CA ASP A 280 8.02 0.39 -8.22
C ASP A 280 8.91 1.62 -8.49
N ILE A 281 10.24 1.44 -8.47
CA ILE A 281 11.20 2.51 -8.81
C ILE A 281 10.97 3.01 -10.24
N TRP A 282 10.79 2.12 -11.20
CA TRP A 282 10.56 2.48 -12.60
C TRP A 282 9.23 3.25 -12.76
N MET A 283 8.16 2.82 -12.09
CA MET A 283 6.85 3.47 -12.16
C MET A 283 6.84 4.89 -11.56
N MET A 284 7.82 5.26 -10.72
CA MET A 284 7.90 6.63 -10.19
C MET A 284 8.04 7.68 -11.30
N ASP A 285 8.65 7.33 -12.43
CA ASP A 285 8.81 8.25 -13.57
C ASP A 285 7.50 8.52 -14.32
N TYR A 286 6.45 7.75 -14.03
CA TYR A 286 5.13 7.84 -14.67
C TYR A 286 4.06 8.53 -13.82
N LEU A 287 4.39 8.99 -12.61
CA LEU A 287 3.40 9.59 -11.70
C LEU A 287 2.69 10.82 -12.29
N ASP A 288 3.36 11.58 -13.16
CA ASP A 288 2.79 12.75 -13.84
C ASP A 288 2.24 12.42 -15.24
N ARG A 289 2.45 11.19 -15.72
CA ARG A 289 2.04 10.69 -17.04
C ARG A 289 1.30 9.35 -16.93
N PRO A 290 0.29 9.23 -16.06
CA PRO A 290 -0.38 7.95 -15.77
C PRO A 290 -1.01 7.32 -17.03
N GLU A 291 -1.39 8.11 -18.04
CA GLU A 291 -1.95 7.67 -19.32
C GLU A 291 -0.99 6.82 -20.18
N GLU A 292 0.29 6.79 -19.85
CA GLU A 292 1.24 5.90 -20.50
C GLU A 292 1.14 4.45 -20.03
N LEU A 293 0.52 4.22 -18.85
CA LEU A 293 0.33 2.90 -18.24
C LEU A 293 -1.12 2.57 -17.94
N VAL A 294 -1.99 3.57 -17.86
CA VAL A 294 -3.42 3.40 -17.56
C VAL A 294 -4.24 3.89 -18.73
N PHE A 295 -5.23 3.11 -19.14
CA PHE A 295 -6.12 3.48 -20.23
C PHE A 295 -7.56 3.07 -19.97
N THR A 296 -8.49 3.77 -20.63
CA THR A 296 -9.92 3.45 -20.57
C THR A 296 -10.26 2.39 -21.62
N ILE A 297 -10.79 1.25 -21.18
CA ILE A 297 -11.30 0.18 -22.04
C ILE A 297 -12.67 0.58 -22.61
N LYS A 298 -13.52 1.18 -21.77
CA LYS A 298 -14.89 1.53 -22.11
C LYS A 298 -15.38 2.70 -21.25
N GLU A 299 -16.09 3.63 -21.90
CA GLU A 299 -16.95 4.61 -21.24
C GLU A 299 -18.40 4.15 -21.32
N PHE A 300 -19.20 4.46 -20.32
CA PHE A 300 -20.61 4.09 -20.27
C PHE A 300 -21.43 5.02 -19.39
N GLU A 301 -22.71 5.12 -19.67
CA GLU A 301 -23.69 5.79 -18.84
C GLU A 301 -24.36 4.78 -17.91
N VAL A 302 -24.61 5.15 -16.68
CA VAL A 302 -25.47 4.42 -15.73
C VAL A 302 -26.80 5.17 -15.67
N LYS A 303 -27.82 4.66 -16.34
CA LYS A 303 -29.07 5.36 -16.66
C LYS A 303 -30.05 5.48 -15.49
N SER A 304 -29.83 4.73 -14.42
CA SER A 304 -30.73 4.75 -13.27
C SER A 304 -30.04 4.19 -12.00
N PRO A 305 -30.55 4.54 -10.80
CA PRO A 305 -30.13 3.91 -9.55
C PRO A 305 -30.27 2.37 -9.57
N ALA A 306 -31.29 1.82 -10.24
CA ALA A 306 -31.47 0.38 -10.36
C ALA A 306 -30.35 -0.29 -11.17
N GLU A 307 -29.85 0.36 -12.23
CA GLU A 307 -28.71 -0.13 -13.00
C GLU A 307 -27.42 -0.08 -12.17
N LEU A 308 -27.20 1.01 -11.41
CA LEU A 308 -26.09 1.10 -10.48
C LEU A 308 -26.12 -0.04 -9.46
N GLU A 309 -27.26 -0.30 -8.83
CA GLU A 309 -27.42 -1.40 -7.87
C GLU A 309 -27.20 -2.76 -8.53
N LYS A 310 -27.62 -2.95 -9.77
CA LYS A 310 -27.37 -4.17 -10.54
C LYS A 310 -25.87 -4.43 -10.71
N LEU A 311 -25.11 -3.43 -11.15
CA LEU A 311 -23.64 -3.56 -11.33
C LEU A 311 -22.93 -3.94 -10.02
N LYS A 312 -23.41 -3.44 -8.88
CA LYS A 312 -22.86 -3.71 -7.55
C LYS A 312 -23.30 -5.06 -6.97
N SER A 313 -24.41 -5.61 -7.40
CA SER A 313 -25.07 -6.79 -6.80
C SER A 313 -24.21 -8.04 -6.81
N ALA A 314 -24.28 -8.83 -5.75
CA ALA A 314 -23.63 -10.14 -5.68
C ALA A 314 -24.16 -11.05 -6.80
N GLY A 315 -23.29 -11.89 -7.37
CA GLY A 315 -23.64 -12.80 -8.46
C GLY A 315 -23.74 -12.16 -9.84
N VAL A 316 -23.74 -10.83 -9.95
CA VAL A 316 -23.68 -10.14 -11.24
C VAL A 316 -22.21 -9.93 -11.64
N ASN A 317 -21.88 -10.34 -12.88
CA ASN A 317 -20.59 -9.97 -13.49
C ASN A 317 -20.76 -8.65 -14.26
N PRO A 318 -20.22 -7.54 -13.75
CA PRO A 318 -20.40 -6.22 -14.36
C PRO A 318 -19.75 -6.10 -15.75
N LEU A 319 -18.72 -6.89 -16.06
CA LEU A 319 -18.10 -6.89 -17.40
C LEU A 319 -19.02 -7.51 -18.45
N VAL A 320 -19.84 -8.48 -18.05
CA VAL A 320 -20.89 -9.04 -18.92
C VAL A 320 -22.01 -8.03 -19.13
N GLU A 321 -22.48 -7.38 -18.07
CA GLU A 321 -23.51 -6.35 -18.16
C GLU A 321 -23.08 -5.17 -19.05
N LEU A 322 -21.81 -4.80 -18.97
CA LEU A 322 -21.22 -3.77 -19.80
C LEU A 322 -20.83 -4.24 -21.20
N GLY A 323 -21.07 -5.51 -21.56
CA GLY A 323 -20.78 -6.06 -22.89
C GLY A 323 -19.28 -6.14 -23.22
N ILE A 324 -18.41 -6.24 -22.21
CA ILE A 324 -16.96 -6.46 -22.37
C ILE A 324 -16.68 -7.98 -22.43
N MET A 325 -17.41 -8.75 -21.64
CA MET A 325 -17.36 -10.21 -21.69
C MET A 325 -18.61 -10.79 -22.36
N PRO A 326 -18.51 -11.94 -23.02
CA PRO A 326 -19.68 -12.63 -23.54
C PRO A 326 -20.63 -13.04 -22.39
N LYS A 327 -21.91 -13.16 -22.70
CA LYS A 327 -22.89 -13.80 -21.80
C LYS A 327 -22.53 -15.29 -21.71
N PRO A 328 -22.63 -15.88 -20.51
CA PRO A 328 -22.37 -17.29 -20.31
C PRO A 328 -23.39 -18.19 -21.06
#